data_4e8f4cc566447fd49b31b27ec30fd268
#
_entry.id   4e8f4cc566447fd49b31b27ec30fd268
#
_cell.length_a   1.000
_cell.length_b   1.000
_cell.length_c   1.000
_cell.angle_alpha   90.00
_cell.angle_beta   90.00
_cell.angle_gamma   90.00
#
_symmetry.space_group_name_H-M   'P 1'
#
loop_
_entity.id
_entity.type
_entity.pdbx_description
1 polymer ?
#
loop_
_entity_poly.entity_id
_entity_poly.type
_entity_poly.pdbx_seq_one_letter_code
_entity_poly.pdbx_strand_id
1 'polypeptide(L)'
;ALQHVPAVDGSSAKDVPHLPVINAFAERAKQGGTKVVMASADAEMGRKRTAAQQLIAAYRNVGQRWADLDPLKRTERPDIPDLDPAFYGFTDADMDRPIFIDNVLGLQVASLRTIMEILKRTYCGTFALQFMHISNPTEAGWLKERIEGYGKEITFTKMGRKAILNKLVEAEGYEKFLHVKYMGTKRFGLDGAEALIPGMEQIIKRGGALGVREIVIGMPHRGRLNVLANVMSKPYRAIFNEFQGGSSKPDEVDGSGDVKYHLGASSDREFDGNTVHLSLTANPSHLE
;
A
#
# COMPACT_ATOMS: atom_id res chain seq x y z
N ALA A 1 -0.23 13.46 -46.31
CA ALA A 1 0.97 14.18 -46.71
C ALA A 1 1.98 14.12 -45.54
N LEU A 2 2.95 13.23 -45.66
CA LEU A 2 4.09 13.19 -44.71
C LEU A 2 4.99 14.38 -45.06
N GLN A 3 5.15 15.32 -44.14
CA GLN A 3 6.09 16.40 -44.27
C GLN A 3 7.52 15.83 -44.14
N HIS A 4 8.39 16.22 -45.05
CA HIS A 4 9.80 15.84 -45.00
C HIS A 4 10.44 16.33 -43.69
N VAL A 5 11.04 15.40 -42.98
CA VAL A 5 11.94 15.72 -41.89
C VAL A 5 13.31 16.04 -42.52
N PRO A 6 13.87 17.26 -42.36
CA PRO A 6 15.20 17.56 -42.91
C PRO A 6 16.26 16.67 -42.25
N ALA A 7 17.23 16.21 -43.04
CA ALA A 7 18.37 15.50 -42.52
C ALA A 7 19.20 16.41 -41.58
N VAL A 8 19.92 15.80 -40.64
CA VAL A 8 20.69 16.50 -39.58
C VAL A 8 21.75 17.45 -40.16
N ASP A 9 22.15 17.26 -41.43
CA ASP A 9 23.11 18.11 -42.18
C ASP A 9 22.45 19.23 -42.98
N GLY A 10 21.12 19.38 -42.92
CA GLY A 10 20.37 20.40 -43.64
C GLY A 10 20.13 20.09 -45.12
N SER A 11 20.54 18.94 -45.63
CA SER A 11 20.23 18.49 -46.96
C SER A 11 18.82 17.93 -47.09
N SER A 12 18.12 18.16 -48.20
CA SER A 12 16.86 17.48 -48.48
C SER A 12 17.14 16.00 -48.80
N ALA A 13 16.93 15.13 -47.78
CA ALA A 13 16.98 13.71 -48.01
C ALA A 13 15.91 13.34 -49.05
N LYS A 14 16.32 12.81 -50.22
CA LYS A 14 15.37 12.21 -51.15
C LYS A 14 14.73 11.02 -50.45
N ASP A 15 13.43 11.03 -50.40
CA ASP A 15 12.64 9.93 -49.85
C ASP A 15 13.04 8.63 -50.57
N VAL A 16 13.32 7.58 -49.79
CA VAL A 16 13.68 6.28 -50.35
C VAL A 16 12.44 5.70 -51.01
N PRO A 17 12.54 5.23 -52.28
CA PRO A 17 11.39 4.65 -52.94
C PRO A 17 10.82 3.50 -52.10
N HIS A 18 9.60 3.65 -51.63
CA HIS A 18 8.96 2.65 -50.78
C HIS A 18 8.65 1.32 -51.46
N LEU A 19 8.48 1.34 -52.79
CA LEU A 19 8.16 0.14 -53.56
C LEU A 19 9.18 -1.00 -53.43
N PRO A 20 10.50 -0.76 -53.52
CA PRO A 20 11.49 -1.82 -53.31
C PRO A 20 11.45 -2.40 -51.89
N VAL A 21 11.19 -1.56 -50.89
CA VAL A 21 11.05 -1.99 -49.47
C VAL A 21 9.79 -2.83 -49.28
N ILE A 22 8.67 -2.39 -49.81
CA ILE A 22 7.40 -3.12 -49.80
C ILE A 22 7.55 -4.48 -50.48
N ASN A 23 8.19 -4.49 -51.69
CA ASN A 23 8.43 -5.73 -52.42
C ASN A 23 9.37 -6.68 -51.68
N ALA A 24 10.42 -6.17 -51.03
CA ALA A 24 11.33 -6.97 -50.26
C ALA A 24 10.62 -7.61 -49.02
N PHE A 25 9.73 -6.88 -48.34
CA PHE A 25 8.91 -7.45 -47.30
C PHE A 25 7.88 -8.44 -47.81
N ALA A 26 7.26 -8.20 -48.97
CA ALA A 26 6.32 -9.12 -49.59
C ALA A 26 6.98 -10.42 -50.03
N GLU A 27 8.18 -10.34 -50.60
CA GLU A 27 8.98 -11.53 -50.97
C GLU A 27 9.41 -12.32 -49.72
N ARG A 28 9.83 -11.63 -48.67
CA ARG A 28 10.20 -12.26 -47.42
C ARG A 28 9.00 -12.92 -46.72
N ALA A 29 7.81 -12.33 -46.82
CA ALA A 29 6.56 -12.92 -46.34
C ALA A 29 6.18 -14.16 -47.17
N LYS A 30 6.39 -14.17 -48.48
CA LYS A 30 6.16 -15.33 -49.36
C LYS A 30 7.16 -16.48 -49.10
N GLN A 31 8.39 -16.17 -48.72
CA GLN A 31 9.42 -17.17 -48.40
C GLN A 31 9.16 -17.88 -47.08
N GLY A 32 8.08 -17.53 -46.38
CA GLY A 32 7.72 -18.09 -45.10
C GLY A 32 8.85 -17.88 -44.11
N GLY A 33 8.67 -16.96 -43.15
CA GLY A 33 9.60 -16.85 -42.03
C GLY A 33 9.90 -18.22 -41.47
N THR A 34 11.16 -18.48 -41.13
CA THR A 34 11.58 -19.71 -40.49
C THR A 34 10.62 -19.97 -39.35
N LYS A 35 9.70 -20.93 -39.54
CA LYS A 35 8.92 -21.44 -38.41
C LYS A 35 9.95 -22.02 -37.45
N VAL A 36 10.30 -21.29 -36.42
CA VAL A 36 10.93 -21.90 -35.25
C VAL A 36 9.88 -22.86 -34.70
N VAL A 37 9.94 -24.08 -35.19
CA VAL A 37 9.18 -25.20 -34.64
C VAL A 37 9.91 -25.56 -33.35
N MET A 38 9.67 -24.77 -32.27
CA MET A 38 9.90 -25.27 -30.94
C MET A 38 9.02 -26.51 -30.80
N ALA A 39 9.56 -27.59 -30.24
CA ALA A 39 8.74 -28.74 -29.90
C ALA A 39 7.48 -28.25 -29.19
N SER A 40 6.31 -28.74 -29.54
CA SER A 40 5.01 -28.18 -29.15
C SER A 40 4.86 -28.05 -27.63
N ALA A 41 5.50 -28.96 -26.87
CA ALA A 41 5.53 -28.96 -25.40
C ALA A 41 6.36 -27.80 -24.83
N ASP A 42 7.52 -27.48 -25.39
CA ASP A 42 8.38 -26.38 -24.90
C ASP A 42 7.75 -25.02 -25.19
N ALA A 43 7.08 -24.90 -26.32
CA ALA A 43 6.35 -23.67 -26.67
C ALA A 43 5.13 -23.46 -25.78
N GLU A 44 4.43 -24.53 -25.40
CA GLU A 44 3.31 -24.46 -24.45
C GLU A 44 3.80 -24.05 -23.05
N MET A 45 4.88 -24.69 -22.58
CA MET A 45 5.48 -24.36 -21.27
C MET A 45 5.97 -22.91 -21.24
N GLY A 46 6.56 -22.42 -22.31
CA GLY A 46 6.96 -21.01 -22.46
C GLY A 46 5.77 -20.06 -22.37
N ARG A 47 4.66 -20.40 -23.04
CA ARG A 47 3.42 -19.58 -22.95
C ARG A 47 2.85 -19.56 -21.53
N LYS A 48 2.79 -20.72 -20.85
CA LYS A 48 2.29 -20.81 -19.47
C LYS A 48 3.17 -20.05 -18.48
N ARG A 49 4.50 -20.06 -18.67
CA ARG A 49 5.42 -19.23 -17.89
C ARG A 49 5.12 -17.72 -18.06
N THR A 50 4.99 -17.26 -19.30
CA THR A 50 4.67 -15.86 -19.60
C THR A 50 3.31 -15.47 -19.00
N ALA A 51 2.30 -16.32 -19.16
CA ALA A 51 0.97 -16.14 -18.60
C ALA A 51 1.00 -16.01 -17.07
N ALA A 52 1.79 -16.86 -16.39
CA ALA A 52 1.96 -16.78 -14.92
C ALA A 52 2.62 -15.44 -14.50
N GLN A 53 3.64 -14.99 -15.24
CA GLN A 53 4.28 -13.70 -14.97
C GLN A 53 3.32 -12.52 -15.17
N GLN A 54 2.48 -12.57 -16.21
CA GLN A 54 1.45 -11.56 -16.45
C GLN A 54 0.40 -11.55 -15.33
N LEU A 55 -0.07 -12.71 -14.88
CA LEU A 55 -0.99 -12.83 -13.76
C LEU A 55 -0.39 -12.27 -12.46
N ILE A 56 0.88 -12.58 -12.15
CA ILE A 56 1.59 -12.02 -11.00
C ILE A 56 1.66 -10.50 -11.10
N ALA A 57 1.99 -9.97 -12.27
CA ALA A 57 2.03 -8.52 -12.52
C ALA A 57 0.66 -7.88 -12.34
N ALA A 58 -0.42 -8.52 -12.78
CA ALA A 58 -1.79 -8.04 -12.60
C ALA A 58 -2.15 -7.94 -11.11
N TYR A 59 -1.88 -8.95 -10.31
CA TYR A 59 -2.13 -8.90 -8.86
C TYR A 59 -1.34 -7.78 -8.17
N ARG A 60 -0.08 -7.55 -8.55
CA ARG A 60 0.73 -6.43 -8.03
C ARG A 60 0.14 -5.06 -8.37
N ASN A 61 -0.43 -4.91 -9.55
CA ASN A 61 -0.95 -3.63 -10.04
C ASN A 61 -2.41 -3.36 -9.62
N VAL A 62 -3.26 -4.36 -9.64
CA VAL A 62 -4.71 -4.17 -9.43
C VAL A 62 -5.33 -5.08 -8.37
N GLY A 63 -4.58 -5.99 -7.75
CA GLY A 63 -5.07 -6.92 -6.73
C GLY A 63 -5.73 -6.23 -5.54
N GLN A 64 -5.23 -5.05 -5.15
CA GLN A 64 -5.81 -4.24 -4.07
C GLN A 64 -7.27 -3.84 -4.33
N ARG A 65 -7.70 -3.75 -5.58
CA ARG A 65 -9.11 -3.45 -5.93
C ARG A 65 -10.05 -4.59 -5.55
N TRP A 66 -9.53 -5.80 -5.40
CA TRP A 66 -10.28 -6.98 -4.98
C TRP A 66 -10.09 -7.32 -3.50
N ALA A 67 -9.33 -6.52 -2.76
CA ALA A 67 -9.11 -6.69 -1.34
C ALA A 67 -10.42 -6.48 -0.54
N ASP A 68 -10.51 -7.17 0.59
CA ASP A 68 -11.69 -7.11 1.49
C ASP A 68 -11.56 -5.93 2.45
N LEU A 69 -11.72 -4.72 1.92
CA LEU A 69 -11.54 -3.46 2.66
C LEU A 69 -12.82 -2.91 3.26
N ASP A 70 -14.00 -3.49 2.91
CA ASP A 70 -15.28 -3.05 3.44
C ASP A 70 -15.77 -4.00 4.55
N PRO A 71 -15.54 -3.69 5.83
CA PRO A 71 -16.00 -4.53 6.94
C PRO A 71 -17.53 -4.61 7.05
N LEU A 72 -18.24 -3.63 6.47
CA LEU A 72 -19.71 -3.57 6.49
C LEU A 72 -20.34 -4.30 5.31
N LYS A 73 -19.54 -4.76 4.33
CA LYS A 73 -20.02 -5.46 3.11
C LYS A 73 -21.08 -4.67 2.35
N ARG A 74 -20.97 -3.36 2.28
CA ARG A 74 -21.92 -2.46 1.62
C ARG A 74 -21.71 -2.39 0.11
N THR A 75 -20.51 -2.71 -0.36
CA THR A 75 -20.14 -2.68 -1.77
C THR A 75 -19.72 -4.06 -2.22
N GLU A 76 -20.25 -4.54 -3.32
CA GLU A 76 -19.78 -5.76 -3.96
C GLU A 76 -18.39 -5.55 -4.55
N ARG A 77 -17.57 -6.61 -4.50
CA ARG A 77 -16.25 -6.56 -5.11
C ARG A 77 -16.39 -6.50 -6.63
N PRO A 78 -15.61 -5.64 -7.31
CA PRO A 78 -15.67 -5.54 -8.75
C PRO A 78 -15.19 -6.84 -9.40
N ASP A 79 -15.76 -7.18 -10.55
CA ASP A 79 -15.17 -8.17 -11.44
C ASP A 79 -13.91 -7.57 -12.08
N ILE A 80 -12.78 -8.29 -11.99
CA ILE A 80 -11.49 -7.86 -12.52
C ILE A 80 -10.92 -9.03 -13.34
N PRO A 81 -11.17 -9.05 -14.66
CA PRO A 81 -10.73 -10.16 -15.50
C PRO A 81 -9.23 -10.44 -15.43
N ASP A 82 -8.42 -9.39 -15.24
CA ASP A 82 -6.96 -9.51 -15.10
C ASP A 82 -6.51 -10.36 -13.90
N LEU A 83 -7.39 -10.61 -12.93
CA LEU A 83 -7.11 -11.47 -11.77
C LEU A 83 -7.57 -12.92 -11.97
N ASP A 84 -8.27 -13.20 -13.07
CA ASP A 84 -8.71 -14.55 -13.40
C ASP A 84 -7.62 -15.28 -14.23
N PRO A 85 -7.10 -16.43 -13.77
CA PRO A 85 -6.18 -17.23 -14.56
C PRO A 85 -6.70 -17.62 -15.96
N ALA A 86 -8.01 -17.80 -16.11
CA ALA A 86 -8.63 -18.13 -17.39
C ALA A 86 -8.41 -17.05 -18.45
N PHE A 87 -8.30 -15.76 -18.04
CA PHE A 87 -7.97 -14.64 -18.91
C PHE A 87 -6.62 -14.82 -19.63
N TYR A 88 -5.68 -15.51 -19.00
CA TYR A 88 -4.35 -15.84 -19.52
C TYR A 88 -4.28 -17.23 -20.18
N GLY A 89 -5.42 -17.86 -20.41
CA GLY A 89 -5.51 -19.17 -21.04
C GLY A 89 -5.12 -20.35 -20.15
N PHE A 90 -5.21 -20.20 -18.84
CA PHE A 90 -5.14 -21.32 -17.92
C PHE A 90 -6.48 -22.05 -17.81
N THR A 91 -6.41 -23.33 -17.56
CA THR A 91 -7.55 -24.21 -17.33
C THR A 91 -7.40 -24.94 -15.99
N ASP A 92 -8.44 -25.61 -15.53
CA ASP A 92 -8.39 -26.41 -14.30
C ASP A 92 -7.28 -27.49 -14.35
N ALA A 93 -6.98 -28.01 -15.53
CA ALA A 93 -5.90 -28.98 -15.72
C ALA A 93 -4.50 -28.40 -15.49
N ASP A 94 -4.36 -27.09 -15.49
CA ASP A 94 -3.08 -26.39 -15.26
C ASP A 94 -2.82 -26.06 -13.80
N MET A 95 -3.85 -26.16 -12.92
CA MET A 95 -3.78 -25.70 -11.54
C MET A 95 -2.64 -26.31 -10.73
N ASP A 96 -2.35 -27.56 -10.94
CA ASP A 96 -1.33 -28.30 -10.16
C ASP A 96 -0.05 -28.57 -10.96
N ARG A 97 0.03 -28.10 -12.21
CA ARG A 97 1.23 -28.25 -13.04
C ARG A 97 2.35 -27.35 -12.54
N PRO A 98 3.61 -27.84 -12.48
CA PRO A 98 4.76 -27.03 -12.12
C PRO A 98 5.06 -26.00 -13.21
N ILE A 99 5.19 -24.75 -12.81
CA ILE A 99 5.55 -23.61 -13.67
C ILE A 99 6.86 -23.03 -13.14
N PHE A 100 7.85 -22.86 -14.00
CA PHE A 100 9.11 -22.20 -13.65
C PHE A 100 8.88 -20.68 -13.61
N ILE A 101 9.03 -20.07 -12.44
CA ILE A 101 8.78 -18.64 -12.19
C ILE A 101 10.04 -17.85 -11.79
N ASP A 102 11.21 -18.50 -11.79
CA ASP A 102 12.53 -17.88 -11.69
C ASP A 102 12.70 -17.00 -10.42
N ASN A 103 12.46 -17.60 -9.27
CA ASN A 103 12.49 -16.97 -7.96
C ASN A 103 11.51 -15.80 -7.74
N VAL A 104 10.62 -15.54 -8.67
CA VAL A 104 9.47 -14.68 -8.42
C VAL A 104 8.61 -15.32 -7.33
N LEU A 105 8.12 -14.54 -6.40
CA LEU A 105 7.44 -15.00 -5.17
C LEU A 105 8.34 -15.83 -4.23
N GLY A 106 9.67 -15.74 -4.38
CA GLY A 106 10.63 -16.53 -3.59
C GLY A 106 10.66 -18.01 -3.94
N LEU A 107 10.09 -18.41 -5.08
CA LEU A 107 10.02 -19.81 -5.53
C LEU A 107 10.59 -19.95 -6.95
N GLN A 108 11.44 -20.95 -7.16
CA GLN A 108 11.97 -21.24 -8.48
C GLN A 108 10.90 -21.87 -9.39
N VAL A 109 10.12 -22.77 -8.82
CA VAL A 109 9.01 -23.48 -9.46
C VAL A 109 7.82 -23.47 -8.53
N ALA A 110 6.64 -23.21 -9.04
CA ALA A 110 5.39 -23.25 -8.29
C ALA A 110 4.23 -23.74 -9.17
N SER A 111 3.22 -24.37 -8.56
CA SER A 111 1.96 -24.62 -9.25
C SER A 111 1.14 -23.33 -9.36
N LEU A 112 0.23 -23.26 -10.34
CA LEU A 112 -0.68 -22.11 -10.47
C LEU A 112 -1.50 -21.92 -9.18
N ARG A 113 -1.93 -23.01 -8.54
CA ARG A 113 -2.62 -23.00 -7.25
C ARG A 113 -1.82 -22.26 -6.18
N THR A 114 -0.55 -22.64 -6.02
CA THR A 114 0.37 -21.99 -5.08
C THR A 114 0.59 -20.52 -5.39
N ILE A 115 0.76 -20.16 -6.68
CA ILE A 115 0.89 -18.78 -7.13
C ILE A 115 -0.35 -17.99 -6.70
N MET A 116 -1.54 -18.51 -6.99
CA MET A 116 -2.81 -17.86 -6.66
C MET A 116 -3.02 -17.70 -5.15
N GLU A 117 -2.66 -18.70 -4.35
CA GLU A 117 -2.73 -18.62 -2.88
C GLU A 117 -1.85 -17.49 -2.35
N ILE A 118 -0.60 -17.43 -2.80
CA ILE A 118 0.34 -16.37 -2.39
C ILE A 118 -0.22 -14.99 -2.80
N LEU A 119 -0.65 -14.84 -4.05
CA LEU A 119 -1.12 -13.56 -4.59
C LEU A 119 -2.39 -13.07 -3.90
N LYS A 120 -3.39 -13.94 -3.73
CA LYS A 120 -4.65 -13.61 -3.04
C LYS A 120 -4.40 -13.22 -1.58
N ARG A 121 -3.56 -13.99 -0.88
CA ARG A 121 -3.18 -13.68 0.49
C ARG A 121 -2.48 -12.33 0.60
N THR A 122 -1.54 -12.06 -0.31
CA THR A 122 -0.70 -10.86 -0.26
C THR A 122 -1.46 -9.60 -0.65
N TYR A 123 -2.30 -9.67 -1.69
CA TYR A 123 -2.89 -8.49 -2.32
C TYR A 123 -4.40 -8.34 -2.12
N CYS A 124 -5.10 -9.40 -1.73
CA CYS A 124 -6.55 -9.42 -1.67
C CYS A 124 -7.11 -9.71 -0.26
N GLY A 125 -6.31 -9.53 0.77
CA GLY A 125 -6.70 -9.70 2.17
C GLY A 125 -7.55 -8.54 2.69
N THR A 126 -7.57 -8.39 4.03
CA THR A 126 -8.32 -7.32 4.73
C THR A 126 -7.58 -5.98 4.78
N PHE A 127 -6.42 -5.90 4.17
CA PHE A 127 -5.66 -4.68 3.92
C PHE A 127 -5.06 -4.75 2.51
N ALA A 128 -4.71 -3.61 1.94
CA ALA A 128 -4.15 -3.52 0.61
C ALA A 128 -2.78 -2.84 0.61
N LEU A 129 -1.89 -3.31 -0.26
CA LEU A 129 -0.56 -2.77 -0.46
C LEU A 129 -0.47 -2.15 -1.87
N GLN A 130 -0.09 -0.88 -1.92
CA GLN A 130 0.09 -0.13 -3.16
C GLN A 130 1.51 0.43 -3.19
N PHE A 131 2.39 -0.18 -3.95
CA PHE A 131 3.80 0.23 -4.06
C PHE A 131 4.35 0.22 -5.50
N MET A 132 3.53 -0.16 -6.47
CA MET A 132 3.98 -0.26 -7.88
C MET A 132 4.28 1.11 -8.53
N HIS A 133 3.94 2.22 -7.85
CA HIS A 133 4.33 3.57 -8.22
C HIS A 133 5.78 3.91 -7.86
N ILE A 134 6.45 3.08 -7.03
CA ILE A 134 7.85 3.28 -6.65
C ILE A 134 8.73 2.93 -7.84
N SER A 135 9.39 3.94 -8.41
CA SER A 135 10.23 3.80 -9.59
C SER A 135 11.63 3.22 -9.29
N ASN A 136 12.09 3.30 -8.04
CA ASN A 136 13.36 2.72 -7.64
C ASN A 136 13.25 1.18 -7.56
N PRO A 137 13.94 0.42 -8.42
CA PRO A 137 13.79 -1.04 -8.47
C PRO A 137 14.30 -1.75 -7.21
N THR A 138 15.28 -1.19 -6.52
CA THR A 138 15.82 -1.76 -5.27
C THR A 138 14.78 -1.66 -4.15
N GLU A 139 14.13 -0.52 -3.99
CA GLU A 139 13.09 -0.31 -3.00
C GLU A 139 11.85 -1.19 -3.29
N ALA A 140 11.39 -1.17 -4.55
CA ALA A 140 10.27 -2.01 -4.97
C ALA A 140 10.59 -3.51 -4.83
N GLY A 141 11.83 -3.91 -5.11
CA GLY A 141 12.32 -5.28 -4.92
C GLY A 141 12.30 -5.68 -3.44
N TRP A 142 12.82 -4.83 -2.57
CA TRP A 142 12.84 -5.05 -1.13
C TRP A 142 11.41 -5.23 -0.56
N LEU A 143 10.43 -4.43 -1.02
CA LEU A 143 9.03 -4.61 -0.62
C LEU A 143 8.50 -5.97 -1.07
N LYS A 144 8.70 -6.35 -2.34
CA LYS A 144 8.26 -7.65 -2.87
C LYS A 144 8.82 -8.81 -2.04
N GLU A 145 10.11 -8.80 -1.74
CA GLU A 145 10.74 -9.83 -0.92
C GLU A 145 10.14 -9.93 0.49
N ARG A 146 9.67 -8.81 1.04
CA ARG A 146 9.07 -8.75 2.38
C ARG A 146 7.65 -9.28 2.45
N ILE A 147 6.87 -9.11 1.40
CA ILE A 147 5.42 -9.37 1.42
C ILE A 147 5.03 -10.63 0.65
N GLU A 148 5.79 -11.01 -0.37
CA GLU A 148 5.51 -12.15 -1.23
C GLU A 148 6.20 -13.42 -0.73
N GLY A 149 5.69 -14.58 -1.11
CA GLY A 149 6.28 -15.87 -0.78
C GLY A 149 5.69 -16.56 0.44
N TYR A 150 6.19 -17.74 0.75
CA TYR A 150 5.79 -18.51 1.93
C TYR A 150 6.33 -17.92 3.23
N GLY A 151 5.59 -18.09 4.32
CA GLY A 151 6.01 -17.65 5.64
C GLY A 151 6.06 -16.13 5.82
N LYS A 152 5.40 -15.39 4.92
CA LYS A 152 5.29 -13.92 5.00
C LYS A 152 4.00 -13.48 5.69
N GLU A 153 3.21 -14.40 6.19
CA GLU A 153 2.00 -14.11 6.96
C GLU A 153 2.36 -13.39 8.26
N ILE A 154 1.61 -12.33 8.54
CA ILE A 154 1.73 -11.63 9.82
C ILE A 154 1.02 -12.45 10.88
N THR A 155 1.79 -13.01 11.80
CA THR A 155 1.26 -13.73 12.96
C THR A 155 1.50 -12.95 14.23
N PHE A 156 0.47 -12.76 15.03
CA PHE A 156 0.57 -12.10 16.33
C PHE A 156 0.67 -13.13 17.46
N THR A 157 1.63 -12.92 18.35
CA THR A 157 1.68 -13.67 19.62
C THR A 157 0.44 -13.38 20.47
N LYS A 158 0.16 -14.23 21.46
CA LYS A 158 -0.93 -13.97 22.43
C LYS A 158 -0.78 -12.61 23.13
N MET A 159 0.45 -12.25 23.50
CA MET A 159 0.76 -10.93 24.08
C MET A 159 0.52 -9.79 23.09
N GLY A 160 0.93 -9.94 21.85
CA GLY A 160 0.70 -8.95 20.78
C GLY A 160 -0.78 -8.70 20.55
N ARG A 161 -1.59 -9.76 20.45
CA ARG A 161 -3.06 -9.63 20.34
C ARG A 161 -3.69 -8.93 21.54
N LYS A 162 -3.22 -9.24 22.77
CA LYS A 162 -3.70 -8.56 23.98
C LYS A 162 -3.33 -7.08 23.98
N ALA A 163 -2.12 -6.73 23.55
CA ALA A 163 -1.68 -5.33 23.44
C ALA A 163 -2.53 -4.54 22.42
N ILE A 164 -2.81 -5.13 21.26
CA ILE A 164 -3.70 -4.55 20.25
C ILE A 164 -5.10 -4.32 20.85
N LEU A 165 -5.68 -5.34 21.49
CA LEU A 165 -7.00 -5.23 22.12
C LEU A 165 -7.04 -4.14 23.20
N ASN A 166 -6.01 -4.04 24.05
CA ASN A 166 -5.93 -2.98 25.05
C ASN A 166 -5.96 -1.59 24.41
N LYS A 167 -5.19 -1.39 23.33
CA LYS A 167 -5.16 -0.10 22.63
C LYS A 167 -6.48 0.22 21.92
N LEU A 168 -7.19 -0.77 21.41
CA LEU A 168 -8.52 -0.59 20.85
C LEU A 168 -9.52 -0.18 21.94
N VAL A 169 -9.49 -0.85 23.11
CA VAL A 169 -10.36 -0.52 24.25
C VAL A 169 -10.04 0.86 24.83
N GLU A 170 -8.76 1.23 24.92
CA GLU A 170 -8.34 2.58 25.33
C GLU A 170 -8.90 3.64 24.36
N ALA A 171 -8.75 3.43 23.05
CA ALA A 171 -9.19 4.37 22.03
C ALA A 171 -10.72 4.55 22.04
N GLU A 172 -11.46 3.45 21.99
CA GLU A 172 -12.92 3.46 21.99
C GLU A 172 -13.48 3.98 23.32
N GLY A 173 -12.94 3.51 24.44
CA GLY A 173 -13.37 3.92 25.78
C GLY A 173 -13.17 5.41 26.02
N TYR A 174 -12.07 5.98 25.56
CA TYR A 174 -11.81 7.41 25.62
C TYR A 174 -12.86 8.21 24.83
N GLU A 175 -13.16 7.82 23.61
CA GLU A 175 -14.17 8.53 22.80
C GLU A 175 -15.59 8.36 23.33
N LYS A 176 -15.96 7.19 23.83
CA LYS A 176 -17.23 6.95 24.52
C LYS A 176 -17.36 7.82 25.77
N PHE A 177 -16.30 7.95 26.55
CA PHE A 177 -16.28 8.84 27.72
C PHE A 177 -16.51 10.29 27.31
N LEU A 178 -15.77 10.78 26.30
CA LEU A 178 -15.96 12.14 25.79
C LEU A 178 -17.39 12.36 25.24
N HIS A 179 -17.96 11.35 24.58
CA HIS A 179 -19.32 11.42 24.06
C HIS A 179 -20.35 11.65 25.18
N VAL A 180 -20.25 10.92 26.25
CA VAL A 180 -21.18 11.05 27.39
C VAL A 180 -20.92 12.33 28.18
N LYS A 181 -19.65 12.67 28.42
CA LYS A 181 -19.29 13.77 29.32
C LYS A 181 -19.43 15.15 28.68
N TYR A 182 -19.15 15.27 27.39
CA TYR A 182 -19.12 16.54 26.63
C TYR A 182 -20.10 16.50 25.46
N MET A 183 -21.36 16.20 25.76
CA MET A 183 -22.45 16.18 24.78
C MET A 183 -22.62 17.58 24.16
N GLY A 184 -22.84 17.63 22.84
CA GLY A 184 -22.99 18.88 22.12
C GLY A 184 -21.68 19.57 21.69
N THR A 185 -20.53 19.10 22.16
CA THR A 185 -19.23 19.64 21.77
C THR A 185 -18.65 18.82 20.60
N LYS A 186 -17.99 19.47 19.64
CA LYS A 186 -17.24 18.78 18.59
C LYS A 186 -16.12 17.95 19.20
N ARG A 187 -16.01 16.68 18.80
CA ARG A 187 -14.99 15.74 19.32
C ARG A 187 -14.16 15.10 18.24
N PHE A 188 -14.67 15.05 17.00
CA PHE A 188 -14.00 14.46 15.84
C PHE A 188 -13.36 13.11 16.16
N GLY A 189 -14.16 12.13 16.59
CA GLY A 189 -13.70 10.79 16.93
C GLY A 189 -13.22 9.99 15.74
N LEU A 190 -12.58 8.86 16.03
CA LEU A 190 -12.11 7.90 15.00
C LEU A 190 -13.28 7.13 14.37
N ASP A 191 -14.31 6.84 15.16
CA ASP A 191 -15.58 6.22 14.73
C ASP A 191 -15.41 5.09 13.68
N GLY A 192 -14.89 3.95 14.11
CA GLY A 192 -14.64 2.79 13.26
C GLY A 192 -13.20 2.69 12.72
N ALA A 193 -12.36 3.69 12.95
CA ALA A 193 -10.94 3.69 12.58
C ALA A 193 -10.01 3.56 13.80
N GLU A 194 -10.48 2.99 14.91
CA GLU A 194 -9.73 2.86 16.17
C GLU A 194 -8.46 2.04 16.02
N ALA A 195 -8.39 1.19 14.98
CA ALA A 195 -7.18 0.44 14.60
C ALA A 195 -5.97 1.34 14.28
N LEU A 196 -6.20 2.63 13.99
CA LEU A 196 -5.13 3.61 13.82
C LEU A 196 -4.22 3.68 15.06
N ILE A 197 -4.80 3.64 16.26
CA ILE A 197 -4.04 3.77 17.51
C ILE A 197 -3.04 2.63 17.72
N PRO A 198 -3.43 1.35 17.73
CA PRO A 198 -2.44 0.26 17.81
C PRO A 198 -1.51 0.20 16.60
N GLY A 199 -1.97 0.63 15.41
CA GLY A 199 -1.13 0.72 14.22
C GLY A 199 0.00 1.72 14.41
N MET A 200 -0.29 2.94 14.84
CA MET A 200 0.72 3.98 15.13
C MET A 200 1.69 3.53 16.24
N GLU A 201 1.17 2.97 17.33
CA GLU A 201 2.00 2.43 18.41
C GLU A 201 3.01 1.38 17.90
N GLN A 202 2.58 0.50 17.00
CA GLN A 202 3.46 -0.51 16.42
C GLN A 202 4.51 0.10 15.49
N ILE A 203 4.15 1.10 14.68
CA ILE A 203 5.08 1.82 13.81
C ILE A 203 6.16 2.52 14.65
N ILE A 204 5.75 3.26 15.68
CA ILE A 204 6.66 3.99 16.56
C ILE A 204 7.60 3.02 17.30
N LYS A 205 7.05 1.98 17.90
CA LYS A 205 7.82 0.95 18.61
C LYS A 205 8.84 0.27 17.67
N ARG A 206 8.38 -0.16 16.49
CA ARG A 206 9.27 -0.85 15.55
C ARG A 206 10.31 0.10 14.97
N GLY A 207 9.92 1.33 14.65
CA GLY A 207 10.85 2.38 14.21
C GLY A 207 11.92 2.65 15.26
N GLY A 208 11.52 2.85 16.51
CA GLY A 208 12.46 3.06 17.61
C GLY A 208 13.44 1.91 17.80
N ALA A 209 12.98 0.67 17.79
CA ALA A 209 13.83 -0.52 17.83
C ALA A 209 14.78 -0.66 16.63
N LEU A 210 14.49 0.00 15.52
CA LEU A 210 15.35 0.06 14.31
C LEU A 210 16.21 1.33 14.23
N GLY A 211 16.24 2.16 15.28
CA GLY A 211 17.09 3.34 15.37
C GLY A 211 16.49 4.62 14.79
N VAL A 212 15.19 4.65 14.49
CA VAL A 212 14.48 5.90 14.14
C VAL A 212 14.50 6.83 15.35
N ARG A 213 14.87 8.10 15.15
CA ARG A 213 14.99 9.11 16.20
C ARG A 213 13.90 10.16 16.18
N GLU A 214 13.31 10.41 15.02
CA GLU A 214 12.28 11.42 14.85
C GLU A 214 11.14 10.89 14.01
N ILE A 215 9.91 11.16 14.45
CA ILE A 215 8.69 10.86 13.70
C ILE A 215 7.82 12.11 13.72
N VAL A 216 7.55 12.64 12.52
CA VAL A 216 6.64 13.76 12.33
C VAL A 216 5.28 13.22 11.91
N ILE A 217 4.23 13.63 12.61
CA ILE A 217 2.86 13.21 12.37
C ILE A 217 2.06 14.40 11.85
N GLY A 218 1.56 14.32 10.62
CA GLY A 218 0.60 15.25 10.04
C GLY A 218 -0.77 14.61 10.01
N MET A 219 -1.78 15.26 10.53
CA MET A 219 -3.15 14.76 10.50
C MET A 219 -4.18 15.87 10.66
N PRO A 220 -5.38 15.72 10.06
CA PRO A 220 -6.50 16.62 10.27
C PRO A 220 -7.10 16.45 11.68
N HIS A 221 -8.24 17.07 11.89
CA HIS A 221 -8.95 17.05 13.16
C HIS A 221 -9.56 15.69 13.54
N ARG A 222 -9.91 14.83 12.57
CA ARG A 222 -10.54 13.51 12.81
C ARG A 222 -9.58 12.59 13.56
N GLY A 223 -10.00 12.14 14.73
CA GLY A 223 -9.18 11.27 15.59
C GLY A 223 -8.04 11.97 16.33
N ARG A 224 -7.83 13.26 16.14
CA ARG A 224 -6.67 14.00 16.69
C ARG A 224 -6.60 13.98 18.20
N LEU A 225 -7.75 14.13 18.90
CA LEU A 225 -7.79 14.06 20.37
C LEU A 225 -7.37 12.68 20.89
N ASN A 226 -7.74 11.63 20.16
CA ASN A 226 -7.34 10.26 20.50
C ASN A 226 -5.84 10.05 20.30
N VAL A 227 -5.28 10.56 19.20
CA VAL A 227 -3.83 10.52 18.95
C VAL A 227 -3.07 11.32 20.01
N LEU A 228 -3.54 12.53 20.36
CA LEU A 228 -2.95 13.33 21.43
C LEU A 228 -2.89 12.57 22.75
N ALA A 229 -3.99 11.91 23.13
CA ALA A 229 -4.08 11.18 24.40
C ALA A 229 -3.28 9.87 24.36
N ASN A 230 -3.57 8.99 23.39
CA ASN A 230 -3.16 7.58 23.40
C ASN A 230 -1.87 7.29 22.64
N VAL A 231 -1.38 8.24 21.82
CA VAL A 231 -0.11 8.13 21.10
C VAL A 231 0.91 9.15 21.61
N MET A 232 0.54 10.43 21.68
CA MET A 232 1.42 11.52 22.13
C MET A 232 1.52 11.61 23.66
N SER A 233 0.73 10.81 24.38
CA SER A 233 0.71 10.76 25.84
C SER A 233 0.34 12.11 26.50
N LYS A 234 -0.45 12.95 25.83
CA LYS A 234 -0.99 14.17 26.42
C LYS A 234 -1.92 13.78 27.57
N PRO A 235 -1.74 14.31 28.79
CA PRO A 235 -2.56 13.94 29.94
C PRO A 235 -4.05 14.19 29.69
N TYR A 236 -4.90 13.23 30.00
CA TYR A 236 -6.35 13.38 29.88
C TYR A 236 -6.88 14.62 30.61
N ARG A 237 -6.34 14.93 31.80
CA ARG A 237 -6.72 16.12 32.55
C ARG A 237 -6.51 17.42 31.78
N ALA A 238 -5.46 17.50 30.97
CA ALA A 238 -5.21 18.69 30.16
C ALA A 238 -6.26 18.82 29.05
N ILE A 239 -6.59 17.71 28.38
CA ILE A 239 -7.64 17.70 27.35
C ILE A 239 -9.02 18.00 27.95
N PHE A 240 -9.33 17.45 29.12
CA PHE A 240 -10.61 17.73 29.80
C PHE A 240 -10.72 19.19 30.28
N ASN A 241 -9.60 19.80 30.73
CA ASN A 241 -9.55 21.23 31.05
C ASN A 241 -9.86 22.08 29.81
N GLU A 242 -9.33 21.73 28.66
CA GLU A 242 -9.64 22.43 27.39
C GLU A 242 -11.12 22.30 26.98
N PHE A 243 -11.79 21.19 27.29
CA PHE A 243 -13.23 21.04 27.10
C PHE A 243 -14.06 21.93 28.04
N GLN A 244 -13.50 22.28 29.20
CA GLN A 244 -14.14 23.15 30.19
C GLN A 244 -13.82 24.65 29.97
N GLY A 245 -13.15 24.99 28.86
CA GLY A 245 -12.78 26.35 28.52
C GLY A 245 -11.42 26.80 29.08
N GLY A 246 -10.69 25.91 29.76
CA GLY A 246 -9.33 26.18 30.18
C GLY A 246 -8.36 26.16 28.98
N SER A 247 -7.23 26.82 29.13
CA SER A 247 -6.13 26.81 28.17
C SER A 247 -4.99 25.95 28.67
N SER A 248 -4.38 25.17 27.78
CA SER A 248 -3.09 24.51 28.03
C SER A 248 -1.91 25.29 27.45
N LYS A 249 -2.18 26.51 26.93
CA LYS A 249 -1.14 27.40 26.42
C LYS A 249 -0.43 28.12 27.55
N PRO A 250 0.87 28.41 27.42
CA PRO A 250 1.53 29.42 28.23
C PRO A 250 0.79 30.77 28.10
N ASP A 251 0.73 31.51 29.19
CA ASP A 251 0.03 32.83 29.24
C ASP A 251 0.59 33.87 28.24
N GLU A 252 1.75 33.60 27.66
CA GLU A 252 2.44 34.48 26.70
C GLU A 252 2.00 34.30 25.24
N VAL A 253 1.12 33.36 24.93
CA VAL A 253 0.71 33.06 23.56
C VAL A 253 -0.74 33.45 23.32
N ASP A 254 -0.95 34.60 22.69
CA ASP A 254 -2.26 35.01 22.18
C ASP A 254 -2.78 34.09 21.09
N GLY A 255 -3.98 33.57 21.23
CA GLY A 255 -4.60 32.72 20.23
C GLY A 255 -6.09 32.49 20.50
N SER A 256 -6.87 32.43 19.42
CA SER A 256 -8.32 32.23 19.46
C SER A 256 -8.74 30.89 20.05
N GLY A 257 -9.93 30.83 20.69
CA GLY A 257 -10.43 29.74 21.50
C GLY A 257 -10.73 28.38 20.85
N ASP A 258 -10.56 28.20 19.54
CA ASP A 258 -10.83 26.92 18.85
C ASP A 258 -9.56 26.11 18.61
N VAL A 259 -8.78 25.90 19.65
CA VAL A 259 -7.38 25.49 19.49
C VAL A 259 -7.12 24.03 19.86
N LYS A 260 -7.99 23.38 20.63
CA LYS A 260 -7.74 22.01 21.10
C LYS A 260 -7.58 20.95 20.00
N TYR A 261 -8.16 21.20 18.82
CA TYR A 261 -8.05 20.28 17.68
C TYR A 261 -6.91 20.64 16.73
N HIS A 262 -6.30 21.81 16.87
CA HIS A 262 -5.36 22.36 15.90
C HIS A 262 -3.95 22.51 16.45
N LEU A 263 -3.78 22.48 17.78
CA LEU A 263 -2.45 22.58 18.40
C LEU A 263 -1.59 21.36 18.10
N GLY A 264 -0.31 21.63 17.88
CA GLY A 264 0.73 20.62 17.86
C GLY A 264 1.03 20.06 19.25
N ALA A 265 1.76 18.97 19.29
CA ALA A 265 2.28 18.38 20.50
C ALA A 265 3.59 17.66 20.20
N SER A 266 4.49 17.63 21.17
CA SER A 266 5.71 16.83 21.09
C SER A 266 5.84 15.96 22.32
N SER A 267 6.43 14.77 22.15
CA SER A 267 6.75 13.87 23.25
C SER A 267 7.89 12.95 22.87
N ASP A 268 8.64 12.51 23.85
CA ASP A 268 9.70 11.54 23.69
C ASP A 268 9.25 10.16 24.15
N ARG A 269 9.63 9.13 23.38
CA ARG A 269 9.36 7.73 23.67
C ARG A 269 10.67 6.94 23.64
N GLU A 270 10.87 6.06 24.60
CA GLU A 270 12.07 5.23 24.66
C GLU A 270 11.78 3.78 24.27
N PHE A 271 12.66 3.22 23.44
CA PHE A 271 12.58 1.84 22.98
C PHE A 271 13.99 1.24 22.89
N ASP A 272 14.27 0.24 23.72
CA ASP A 272 15.53 -0.51 23.73
C ASP A 272 16.80 0.39 23.78
N GLY A 273 16.73 1.50 24.56
CA GLY A 273 17.80 2.46 24.71
C GLY A 273 17.90 3.51 23.61
N ASN A 274 16.94 3.56 22.69
CA ASN A 274 16.82 4.61 21.68
C ASN A 274 15.63 5.51 22.01
N THR A 275 15.86 6.81 22.01
CA THR A 275 14.80 7.82 22.19
C THR A 275 14.25 8.22 20.83
N VAL A 276 12.94 8.17 20.69
CA VAL A 276 12.20 8.64 19.51
C VAL A 276 11.45 9.90 19.87
N HIS A 277 11.81 11.01 19.23
CA HIS A 277 11.07 12.26 19.33
C HIS A 277 9.84 12.22 18.41
N LEU A 278 8.65 12.40 18.99
CA LEU A 278 7.39 12.47 18.25
C LEU A 278 6.96 13.92 18.15
N SER A 279 6.68 14.39 16.95
CA SER A 279 6.12 15.71 16.68
C SER A 279 4.79 15.59 15.94
N LEU A 280 3.68 15.89 16.63
CA LEU A 280 2.39 16.08 15.97
C LEU A 280 2.30 17.54 15.54
N THR A 281 2.33 17.79 14.23
CA THR A 281 2.29 19.15 13.68
C THR A 281 0.98 19.86 14.00
N ALA A 282 1.03 21.19 14.10
CA ALA A 282 -0.19 21.98 14.19
C ALA A 282 -1.02 21.81 12.90
N ASN A 283 -2.34 21.80 13.06
CA ASN A 283 -3.28 21.70 11.94
C ASN A 283 -4.04 23.03 11.80
N PRO A 284 -3.90 23.74 10.66
CA PRO A 284 -4.62 24.98 10.40
C PRO A 284 -6.07 24.72 9.91
N SER A 285 -6.78 23.80 10.52
CA SER A 285 -8.15 23.37 10.22
C SER A 285 -8.25 22.36 9.08
N HIS A 286 -8.31 22.77 7.85
CA HIS A 286 -8.54 21.88 6.69
C HIS A 286 -7.37 21.85 5.70
N LEU A 287 -6.24 22.42 6.05
CA LEU A 287 -5.02 22.44 5.26
C LEU A 287 -4.00 21.42 5.83
N GLU A 288 -4.27 20.19 5.66
CA GLU A 288 -3.37 19.10 6.01
C GLU A 288 -2.35 18.81 4.91
#